data_bb28a01852d05638ec4c4a23c6e4e985
#
_entry.id   bb28a01852d05638ec4c4a23c6e4e985
#
_cell.length_a   1.000
_cell.length_b   1.000
_cell.length_c   1.000
_cell.angle_alpha   90.00
_cell.angle_beta   90.00
_cell.angle_gamma   90.00
#
_symmetry.space_group_name_H-M   'P 1'
#
loop_
_entity.id
_entity.type
_entity.pdbx_description
1 polymer ?
#
loop_
_entity_poly.entity_id
_entity_poly.type
_entity_poly.pdbx_seq_one_letter_code
_entity_poly.pdbx_strand_id
1 'polypeptide(L)'
;EMTSSLVGSEMCIRDRFKVEMNTELCELMRSIEKEGVLVPLLVRTNPYGDGYEVISGHRRKEAAIWAGETKVPVVIRELDDDQAVVAMVDSNLHRENLKPSEKAFAYKMKLDAMKHQGKHLDSGALAQVGPKFTDGSQLNEKGNNTSTINSNELLARQVGESVAQIKRYIRLTKLIPKILDMVDDGKIAFTIAVELSYLSENEQYELHAVMDLEQCTPSLSQANRMKRISQSGKLDMDAIYSILEEEKPNQREQIKICASTLEEYFPDDFTPKQKVELIERLVKEWHEKQIKDNGRNR
;
A
#
# COMPACT_ATOMS: atom_id res chain seq x y z
N GLU A 1 14.44 -2.17 38.16
CA GLU A 1 15.39 -1.65 37.15
C GLU A 1 16.16 -2.83 36.58
N MET A 2 15.78 -3.23 35.36
CA MET A 2 16.50 -4.32 34.67
C MET A 2 17.33 -3.70 33.54
N THR A 3 18.64 -3.97 33.62
CA THR A 3 19.58 -3.65 32.55
C THR A 3 19.57 -4.78 31.55
N SER A 4 19.07 -4.53 30.34
CA SER A 4 19.20 -5.46 29.23
C SER A 4 20.36 -5.03 28.34
N SER A 5 21.36 -5.92 28.19
CA SER A 5 22.37 -5.79 27.14
C SER A 5 21.69 -6.04 25.78
N LEU A 6 21.70 -5.04 24.94
CA LEU A 6 21.00 -5.01 23.64
C LEU A 6 21.91 -5.49 22.49
N VAL A 7 22.53 -6.66 22.64
CA VAL A 7 23.35 -7.27 21.59
C VAL A 7 22.90 -8.71 21.37
N GLY A 8 22.31 -8.99 20.24
CA GLY A 8 21.96 -10.35 19.84
C GLY A 8 21.33 -10.38 18.45
N SER A 9 21.97 -11.08 17.57
CA SER A 9 21.66 -11.36 16.17
C SER A 9 20.17 -11.59 15.89
N GLU A 10 19.64 -10.81 14.98
CA GLU A 10 18.24 -10.82 14.66
C GLU A 10 18.01 -11.10 13.19
N MET A 11 17.59 -12.29 12.93
CA MET A 11 16.88 -12.56 11.69
C MET A 11 15.40 -12.63 12.05
N CYS A 12 14.69 -11.50 11.96
CA CYS A 12 13.29 -11.43 12.31
C CYS A 12 12.47 -10.70 11.26
N ILE A 13 11.25 -11.14 11.14
CA ILE A 13 10.03 -10.49 10.63
C ILE A 13 10.07 -8.94 10.69
N ARG A 14 11.00 -8.35 11.42
CA ARG A 14 11.22 -6.97 11.85
C ARG A 14 11.91 -6.05 10.84
N ASP A 15 12.58 -6.58 9.83
CA ASP A 15 13.36 -5.79 8.85
C ASP A 15 12.53 -4.89 7.95
N ARG A 16 11.21 -4.97 8.07
CA ARG A 16 10.30 -4.21 7.22
C ARG A 16 9.88 -2.86 7.79
N PHE A 17 10.05 -2.66 9.09
CA PHE A 17 9.84 -1.36 9.73
C PHE A 17 11.20 -0.74 10.07
N LYS A 18 11.95 -0.36 9.06
CA LYS A 18 13.27 0.24 9.24
C LYS A 18 13.17 1.54 10.01
N VAL A 19 14.07 1.72 10.98
CA VAL A 19 14.25 3.02 11.63
C VAL A 19 15.16 3.84 10.73
N GLU A 20 14.58 4.74 9.96
CA GLU A 20 15.33 5.66 9.11
C GLU A 20 15.78 6.88 9.93
N MET A 21 17.03 7.32 9.68
CA MET A 21 17.55 8.59 10.22
C MET A 21 16.82 9.74 9.53
N ASN A 22 15.93 10.38 10.27
CA ASN A 22 15.22 11.56 9.82
C ASN A 22 15.23 12.64 10.91
N THR A 23 14.78 13.84 10.56
CA THR A 23 14.69 14.97 11.50
C THR A 23 13.92 14.65 12.76
N GLU A 24 12.83 13.89 12.66
CA GLU A 24 12.01 13.45 13.79
C GLU A 24 12.78 12.54 14.76
N LEU A 25 13.66 11.64 14.25
CA LEU A 25 14.50 10.79 15.09
C LEU A 25 15.57 11.62 15.83
N CYS A 26 16.12 12.65 15.16
CA CYS A 26 17.08 13.57 15.80
C CYS A 26 16.39 14.44 16.89
N GLU A 27 15.16 14.85 16.68
CA GLU A 27 14.37 15.55 17.70
C GLU A 27 14.06 14.65 18.90
N LEU A 28 13.66 13.40 18.62
CA LEU A 28 13.43 12.40 19.65
C LEU A 28 14.71 12.12 20.47
N MET A 29 15.87 12.02 19.82
CA MET A 29 17.17 11.87 20.48
C MET A 29 17.45 13.04 21.41
N ARG A 30 17.29 14.28 20.97
CA ARG A 30 17.47 15.49 21.79
C ARG A 30 16.51 15.55 22.97
N SER A 31 15.26 15.08 22.80
CA SER A 31 14.29 15.00 23.88
C SER A 31 14.74 13.97 24.93
N ILE A 32 15.24 12.81 24.48
CA ILE A 32 15.72 11.75 25.36
C ILE A 32 17.00 12.17 26.11
N GLU A 33 17.91 12.90 25.47
CA GLU A 33 19.09 13.47 26.15
C GLU A 33 18.72 14.40 27.33
N LYS A 34 17.59 15.12 27.22
CA LYS A 34 17.16 16.07 28.23
C LYS A 34 16.30 15.46 29.33
N GLU A 35 15.38 14.60 28.96
CA GLU A 35 14.28 14.13 29.82
C GLU A 35 14.29 12.62 30.04
N GLY A 36 15.18 11.89 29.37
CA GLY A 36 15.17 10.45 29.34
C GLY A 36 14.01 9.88 28.50
N VAL A 37 13.86 8.56 28.55
CA VAL A 37 12.77 7.87 27.85
C VAL A 37 11.51 7.91 28.70
N LEU A 38 10.59 8.84 28.42
CA LEU A 38 9.35 9.03 29.17
C LEU A 38 8.33 7.90 28.96
N VAL A 39 8.22 7.39 27.74
CA VAL A 39 7.29 6.29 27.40
C VAL A 39 8.06 4.98 27.33
N PRO A 40 7.77 3.97 28.17
CA PRO A 40 8.50 2.73 28.19
C PRO A 40 8.38 1.95 26.88
N LEU A 41 9.39 1.11 26.58
CA LEU A 41 9.37 0.14 25.50
C LEU A 41 8.51 -1.07 25.91
N LEU A 42 7.79 -1.65 24.94
CA LEU A 42 7.11 -2.93 25.14
C LEU A 42 8.05 -4.05 24.74
N VAL A 43 8.31 -4.97 25.66
CA VAL A 43 9.21 -6.11 25.44
C VAL A 43 8.56 -7.41 25.90
N ARG A 44 9.06 -8.55 25.36
CA ARG A 44 8.78 -9.87 25.92
C ARG A 44 10.10 -10.59 26.25
N THR A 45 10.05 -11.64 27.06
CA THR A 45 11.18 -12.55 27.23
C THR A 45 11.53 -13.16 25.87
N ASN A 46 12.81 -13.16 25.51
CA ASN A 46 13.25 -13.73 24.23
C ASN A 46 13.02 -15.26 24.25
N PRO A 47 12.18 -15.80 23.35
CA PRO A 47 11.88 -17.25 23.32
C PRO A 47 13.05 -18.08 22.76
N TYR A 48 14.02 -17.43 22.10
CA TYR A 48 15.13 -18.09 21.39
C TYR A 48 16.51 -17.87 22.05
N GLY A 49 16.57 -17.18 23.18
CA GLY A 49 17.83 -16.87 23.86
C GLY A 49 17.65 -16.04 25.11
N ASP A 50 18.77 -15.60 25.69
CA ASP A 50 18.76 -14.75 26.89
C ASP A 50 18.31 -13.31 26.53
N GLY A 51 17.66 -12.64 27.49
CA GLY A 51 17.30 -11.23 27.40
C GLY A 51 15.86 -11.00 26.96
N TYR A 52 15.62 -9.83 26.36
CA TYR A 52 14.28 -9.36 25.99
C TYR A 52 14.22 -9.01 24.51
N GLU A 53 13.10 -9.34 23.91
CA GLU A 53 12.76 -8.98 22.56
C GLU A 53 11.86 -7.74 22.55
N VAL A 54 12.26 -6.70 21.82
CA VAL A 54 11.48 -5.45 21.70
C VAL A 54 10.33 -5.67 20.73
N ILE A 55 9.11 -5.49 21.21
CA ILE A 55 7.88 -5.59 20.43
C ILE A 55 7.46 -4.21 19.90
N SER A 56 7.59 -3.16 20.71
CA SER A 56 7.25 -1.79 20.31
C SER A 56 8.21 -0.79 20.95
N GLY A 57 8.54 0.26 20.20
CA GLY A 57 9.43 1.33 20.63
C GLY A 57 10.83 1.31 20.01
N HIS A 58 11.02 0.65 18.85
CA HIS A 58 12.32 0.56 18.17
C HIS A 58 12.97 1.93 17.93
N ARG A 59 12.20 2.96 17.50
CA ARG A 59 12.72 4.33 17.34
C ARG A 59 13.21 4.92 18.67
N ARG A 60 12.51 4.66 19.79
CA ARG A 60 12.95 5.11 21.12
C ARG A 60 14.20 4.39 21.59
N LYS A 61 14.29 3.08 21.29
CA LYS A 61 15.50 2.29 21.55
C LYS A 61 16.70 2.88 20.82
N GLU A 62 16.58 3.10 19.51
CA GLU A 62 17.66 3.67 18.69
C GLU A 62 18.03 5.07 19.17
N ALA A 63 17.05 5.94 19.39
CA ALA A 63 17.29 7.29 19.89
C ALA A 63 17.97 7.31 21.27
N ALA A 64 17.63 6.38 22.16
CA ALA A 64 18.25 6.25 23.46
C ALA A 64 19.72 5.77 23.37
N ILE A 65 20.02 4.82 22.48
CA ILE A 65 21.40 4.38 22.21
C ILE A 65 22.23 5.56 21.70
N TRP A 66 21.71 6.35 20.78
CA TRP A 66 22.41 7.51 20.21
C TRP A 66 22.56 8.66 21.21
N ALA A 67 21.59 8.80 22.15
CA ALA A 67 21.68 9.74 23.28
C ALA A 67 22.67 9.28 24.36
N GLY A 68 23.28 8.09 24.23
CA GLY A 68 24.23 7.54 25.21
C GLY A 68 23.58 6.90 26.44
N GLU A 69 22.26 6.69 26.40
CA GLU A 69 21.56 6.03 27.51
C GLU A 69 21.92 4.55 27.59
N THR A 70 22.29 4.09 28.79
CA THR A 70 22.63 2.69 29.03
C THR A 70 21.43 1.86 29.50
N LYS A 71 20.37 2.53 29.96
CA LYS A 71 19.18 1.91 30.54
C LYS A 71 17.92 2.59 30.00
N VAL A 72 16.93 1.81 29.63
CA VAL A 72 15.63 2.32 29.18
C VAL A 72 14.49 1.66 29.96
N PRO A 73 13.43 2.38 30.30
CA PRO A 73 12.27 1.79 30.96
C PRO A 73 11.56 0.83 30.00
N VAL A 74 11.19 -0.35 30.50
CA VAL A 74 10.50 -1.38 29.71
C VAL A 74 9.27 -1.90 30.46
N VAL A 75 8.25 -2.27 29.68
CA VAL A 75 7.10 -3.05 30.15
C VAL A 75 7.25 -4.45 29.58
N ILE A 76 7.39 -5.44 30.45
CA ILE A 76 7.52 -6.84 30.06
C ILE A 76 6.12 -7.43 29.96
N ARG A 77 5.81 -8.10 28.83
CA ARG A 77 4.59 -8.90 28.65
C ARG A 77 4.95 -10.30 28.20
N GLU A 78 4.25 -11.27 28.74
CA GLU A 78 4.30 -12.65 28.25
C GLU A 78 3.41 -12.75 27.02
N LEU A 79 4.02 -12.86 25.85
CA LEU A 79 3.36 -12.92 24.55
C LEU A 79 3.96 -14.10 23.77
N ASP A 80 3.09 -14.91 23.18
CA ASP A 80 3.51 -15.86 22.15
C ASP A 80 3.91 -15.13 20.84
N ASP A 81 4.41 -15.87 19.85
CA ASP A 81 4.92 -15.27 18.61
C ASP A 81 3.82 -14.55 17.83
N ASP A 82 2.63 -15.13 17.74
CA ASP A 82 1.49 -14.52 17.03
C ASP A 82 0.97 -13.27 17.77
N GLN A 83 0.89 -13.33 19.11
CA GLN A 83 0.51 -12.18 19.93
C GLN A 83 1.53 -11.04 19.84
N ALA A 84 2.82 -11.38 19.80
CA ALA A 84 3.91 -10.41 19.65
C ALA A 84 3.81 -9.70 18.28
N VAL A 85 3.55 -10.45 17.19
CA VAL A 85 3.32 -9.89 15.85
C VAL A 85 2.11 -8.98 15.84
N VAL A 86 0.98 -9.38 16.41
CA VAL A 86 -0.22 -8.56 16.49
C VAL A 86 0.06 -7.25 17.25
N ALA A 87 0.70 -7.33 18.43
CA ALA A 87 1.02 -6.15 19.23
C ALA A 87 2.00 -5.20 18.52
N MET A 88 3.00 -5.74 17.82
CA MET A 88 3.94 -4.97 17.02
C MET A 88 3.23 -4.23 15.87
N VAL A 89 2.38 -4.94 15.11
CA VAL A 89 1.62 -4.36 14.00
C VAL A 89 0.68 -3.29 14.50
N ASP A 90 -0.07 -3.52 15.57
CA ASP A 90 -1.00 -2.55 16.12
C ASP A 90 -0.30 -1.26 16.54
N SER A 91 0.87 -1.37 17.18
CA SER A 91 1.65 -0.19 17.58
C SER A 91 2.16 0.63 16.39
N ASN A 92 2.34 0.02 15.22
CA ASN A 92 2.80 0.69 14.01
C ASN A 92 1.64 1.22 13.16
N LEU A 93 0.49 0.55 13.13
CA LEU A 93 -0.68 0.97 12.34
C LEU A 93 -1.28 2.32 12.77
N HIS A 94 -1.01 2.76 14.00
CA HIS A 94 -1.44 4.07 14.51
C HIS A 94 -0.56 5.24 14.07
N ARG A 95 0.49 5.00 13.25
CA ARG A 95 1.31 6.08 12.69
C ARG A 95 0.56 6.76 11.54
N GLU A 96 0.58 8.09 11.52
CA GLU A 96 -0.13 8.88 10.51
C GLU A 96 0.41 8.70 9.08
N ASN A 97 1.73 8.46 8.94
CA ASN A 97 2.42 8.42 7.64
C ASN A 97 3.03 7.05 7.33
N LEU A 98 2.19 6.00 7.28
CA LEU A 98 2.64 4.68 6.82
C LEU A 98 2.70 4.61 5.31
N LYS A 99 3.85 4.14 4.79
CA LYS A 99 4.01 3.82 3.36
C LYS A 99 3.04 2.70 2.93
N PRO A 100 2.58 2.68 1.67
CA PRO A 100 1.72 1.61 1.15
C PRO A 100 2.28 0.20 1.36
N SER A 101 3.60 0.02 1.19
CA SER A 101 4.29 -1.24 1.45
C SER A 101 4.21 -1.65 2.92
N GLU A 102 4.46 -0.73 3.84
CA GLU A 102 4.39 -0.99 5.28
C GLU A 102 3.00 -1.45 5.70
N LYS A 103 1.94 -0.76 5.22
CA LYS A 103 0.55 -1.18 5.45
C LYS A 103 0.27 -2.57 4.88
N ALA A 104 0.77 -2.86 3.68
CA ALA A 104 0.57 -4.14 3.01
C ALA A 104 1.15 -5.30 3.83
N PHE A 105 2.39 -5.16 4.29
CA PHE A 105 3.04 -6.18 5.12
C PHE A 105 2.43 -6.26 6.51
N ALA A 106 2.08 -5.13 7.14
CA ALA A 106 1.42 -5.08 8.43
C ALA A 106 0.10 -5.87 8.41
N TYR A 107 -0.77 -5.62 7.42
CA TYR A 107 -2.03 -6.35 7.28
C TYR A 107 -1.83 -7.83 7.00
N LYS A 108 -0.85 -8.19 6.16
CA LYS A 108 -0.52 -9.58 5.89
C LYS A 108 -0.07 -10.30 7.15
N MET A 109 0.91 -9.74 7.88
CA MET A 109 1.45 -10.33 9.10
C MET A 109 0.37 -10.51 10.17
N LYS A 110 -0.46 -9.48 10.40
CA LYS A 110 -1.55 -9.54 11.37
C LYS A 110 -2.58 -10.59 10.99
N LEU A 111 -2.95 -10.66 9.70
CA LEU A 111 -3.90 -11.65 9.21
C LEU A 111 -3.38 -13.07 9.35
N ASP A 112 -2.10 -13.30 9.06
CA ASP A 112 -1.46 -14.61 9.16
C ASP A 112 -1.38 -15.05 10.64
N ALA A 113 -0.98 -14.15 11.56
CA ALA A 113 -0.99 -14.41 13.01
C ALA A 113 -2.41 -14.74 13.53
N MET A 114 -3.43 -13.98 13.12
CA MET A 114 -4.83 -14.25 13.52
C MET A 114 -5.32 -15.60 13.01
N LYS A 115 -4.91 -16.04 11.83
CA LYS A 115 -5.27 -17.36 11.29
C LYS A 115 -4.58 -18.50 12.05
N HIS A 116 -3.34 -18.31 12.49
CA HIS A 116 -2.62 -19.29 13.31
C HIS A 116 -3.30 -19.45 14.66
N GLN A 117 -3.64 -18.37 15.34
CA GLN A 117 -4.38 -18.40 16.60
C GLN A 117 -5.73 -19.11 16.47
N GLY A 118 -6.48 -18.89 15.36
CA GLY A 118 -7.74 -19.57 15.11
C GLY A 118 -7.60 -21.09 14.98
N LYS A 119 -6.51 -21.59 14.41
CA LYS A 119 -6.23 -23.04 14.32
C LYS A 119 -5.89 -23.68 15.67
N HIS A 120 -5.28 -22.94 16.58
CA HIS A 120 -4.99 -23.43 17.93
C HIS A 120 -6.23 -23.54 18.82
N LEU A 121 -7.28 -22.74 18.54
CA LEU A 121 -8.57 -22.82 19.26
C LEU A 121 -9.40 -24.06 18.89
N ASP A 122 -9.24 -24.60 17.67
CA ASP A 122 -9.90 -25.85 17.24
C ASP A 122 -9.30 -27.12 17.87
N SER A 123 -8.13 -27.05 18.48
CA SER A 123 -7.46 -28.18 19.12
C SER A 123 -7.59 -28.22 20.65
N GLY A 124 -8.65 -27.68 21.21
CA GLY A 124 -9.11 -28.01 22.56
C GLY A 124 -8.32 -27.39 23.71
N ALA A 125 -8.28 -26.08 23.81
CA ALA A 125 -8.03 -25.39 25.08
C ALA A 125 -8.79 -24.05 25.08
N LEU A 126 -9.93 -24.03 25.75
CA LEU A 126 -10.60 -22.82 26.23
C LEU A 126 -9.68 -22.13 27.24
N ALA A 127 -8.88 -21.19 26.81
CA ALA A 127 -8.21 -20.25 27.71
C ALA A 127 -8.62 -18.83 27.36
N GLN A 128 -9.39 -18.26 28.26
CA GLN A 128 -9.82 -16.88 28.31
C GLN A 128 -8.62 -15.94 28.36
N VAL A 129 -8.37 -15.14 27.31
CA VAL A 129 -7.77 -13.80 27.44
C VAL A 129 -8.14 -12.99 26.19
N GLY A 130 -9.23 -12.29 26.27
CA GLY A 130 -9.56 -11.18 25.37
C GLY A 130 -10.61 -10.30 26.08
N PRO A 131 -10.59 -8.97 25.94
CA PRO A 131 -11.63 -8.14 26.52
C PRO A 131 -12.96 -8.51 25.90
N LYS A 132 -13.89 -8.99 26.73
CA LYS A 132 -15.29 -9.18 26.37
C LYS A 132 -15.88 -7.81 26.04
N PHE A 133 -16.00 -7.49 24.78
CA PHE A 133 -16.95 -6.47 24.34
C PHE A 133 -18.32 -7.12 24.29
N THR A 134 -19.07 -6.96 25.37
CA THR A 134 -20.50 -7.22 25.40
C THR A 134 -21.18 -6.05 24.71
N ASP A 135 -21.45 -6.19 23.42
CA ASP A 135 -22.47 -5.40 22.77
C ASP A 135 -23.80 -6.14 22.90
N GLY A 136 -24.74 -5.45 23.54
CA GLY A 136 -26.08 -5.99 23.82
C GLY A 136 -26.90 -6.05 22.53
N SER A 137 -26.95 -7.18 21.90
CA SER A 137 -27.97 -7.54 20.94
C SER A 137 -28.55 -8.91 21.25
N GLN A 138 -29.84 -8.88 21.44
CA GLN A 138 -30.76 -9.91 21.92
C GLN A 138 -30.56 -11.25 21.17
N LEU A 139 -30.52 -12.31 21.98
CA LEU A 139 -30.66 -13.69 21.54
C LEU A 139 -32.00 -13.90 20.82
N ASN A 140 -31.99 -14.13 19.54
CA ASN A 140 -33.06 -14.78 18.85
C ASN A 140 -32.72 -16.27 18.68
N GLU A 141 -33.43 -17.07 19.48
CA GLU A 141 -33.48 -18.51 19.30
C GLU A 141 -34.06 -18.85 17.93
N LYS A 142 -33.22 -19.29 17.01
CA LYS A 142 -33.51 -20.33 16.01
C LYS A 142 -32.27 -20.64 15.17
N GLY A 143 -31.76 -21.84 15.37
CA GLY A 143 -31.15 -22.73 14.42
C GLY A 143 -30.00 -22.24 13.51
N ASN A 144 -28.79 -22.77 13.76
CA ASN A 144 -27.70 -22.98 12.81
C ASN A 144 -27.32 -21.79 11.92
N ASN A 145 -26.38 -21.00 12.40
CA ASN A 145 -25.21 -20.52 11.65
C ASN A 145 -24.33 -19.78 12.63
N THR A 146 -23.41 -20.47 13.29
CA THR A 146 -22.19 -19.86 13.78
C THR A 146 -21.46 -19.34 12.56
N SER A 147 -21.77 -18.11 12.14
CA SER A 147 -20.98 -17.39 11.18
C SER A 147 -19.62 -17.14 11.82
N THR A 148 -18.69 -18.05 11.57
CA THR A 148 -17.28 -17.85 11.87
C THR A 148 -16.87 -16.53 11.22
N ILE A 149 -16.75 -15.48 12.02
CA ILE A 149 -16.33 -14.16 11.56
C ILE A 149 -14.99 -14.37 10.87
N ASN A 150 -14.95 -14.12 9.58
CA ASN A 150 -13.74 -14.34 8.79
C ASN A 150 -12.64 -13.40 9.32
N SER A 151 -11.42 -13.91 9.52
CA SER A 151 -10.27 -13.13 10.03
C SER A 151 -10.07 -11.81 9.27
N ASN A 152 -10.44 -11.76 7.98
CA ASN A 152 -10.42 -10.53 7.19
C ASN A 152 -11.45 -9.49 7.67
N GLU A 153 -12.65 -9.93 8.10
CA GLU A 153 -13.69 -9.04 8.61
C GLU A 153 -13.33 -8.49 9.99
N LEU A 154 -12.74 -9.37 10.82
CA LEU A 154 -12.25 -8.97 12.14
C LEU A 154 -11.14 -7.92 12.01
N LEU A 155 -10.16 -8.15 11.12
CA LEU A 155 -9.11 -7.19 10.84
C LEU A 155 -9.68 -5.88 10.30
N ALA A 156 -10.65 -5.94 9.37
CA ALA A 156 -11.31 -4.77 8.78
C ALA A 156 -11.98 -3.90 9.86
N ARG A 157 -12.70 -4.51 10.79
CA ARG A 157 -13.32 -3.79 11.93
C ARG A 157 -12.30 -3.14 12.86
N GLN A 158 -11.18 -3.83 13.14
CA GLN A 158 -10.12 -3.31 14.02
C GLN A 158 -9.40 -2.10 13.43
N VAL A 159 -9.19 -2.11 12.11
CA VAL A 159 -8.43 -1.07 11.41
C VAL A 159 -9.32 0.07 10.87
N GLY A 160 -10.64 -0.16 10.80
CA GLY A 160 -11.58 0.81 10.25
C GLY A 160 -11.55 0.92 8.72
N GLU A 161 -10.99 -0.10 8.04
CA GLU A 161 -10.94 -0.16 6.57
C GLU A 161 -11.89 -1.24 6.03
N SER A 162 -12.24 -1.15 4.74
CA SER A 162 -13.04 -2.20 4.10
C SER A 162 -12.22 -3.47 3.86
N VAL A 163 -12.88 -4.64 3.91
CA VAL A 163 -12.25 -5.94 3.57
C VAL A 163 -11.62 -5.92 2.18
N ALA A 164 -12.27 -5.23 1.23
CA ALA A 164 -11.75 -5.09 -0.13
C ALA A 164 -10.43 -4.29 -0.15
N GLN A 165 -10.35 -3.22 0.64
CA GLN A 165 -9.14 -2.39 0.72
C GLN A 165 -7.98 -3.17 1.36
N ILE A 166 -8.22 -3.90 2.45
CA ILE A 166 -7.22 -4.77 3.08
C ILE A 166 -6.67 -5.81 2.09
N LYS A 167 -7.56 -6.47 1.33
CA LYS A 167 -7.14 -7.43 0.31
C LYS A 167 -6.26 -6.77 -0.78
N ARG A 168 -6.57 -5.54 -1.17
CA ARG A 168 -5.74 -4.77 -2.12
C ARG A 168 -4.37 -4.45 -1.54
N TYR A 169 -4.28 -4.00 -0.28
CA TYR A 169 -2.99 -3.79 0.37
C TYR A 169 -2.19 -5.08 0.45
N ILE A 170 -2.77 -6.17 0.95
CA ILE A 170 -2.09 -7.47 1.03
C ILE A 170 -1.60 -7.91 -0.35
N ARG A 171 -2.33 -7.58 -1.41
CA ARG A 171 -1.92 -7.92 -2.77
C ARG A 171 -0.60 -7.26 -3.17
N LEU A 172 -0.29 -6.05 -2.68
CA LEU A 172 0.99 -5.38 -2.95
C LEU A 172 2.21 -6.19 -2.48
N THR A 173 2.06 -7.07 -1.48
CA THR A 173 3.16 -7.95 -1.03
C THR A 173 3.63 -8.95 -2.08
N LYS A 174 2.95 -9.04 -3.22
CA LYS A 174 3.32 -9.86 -4.38
C LYS A 174 4.16 -9.11 -5.42
N LEU A 175 4.36 -7.82 -5.22
CA LEU A 175 5.24 -7.02 -6.07
C LEU A 175 6.70 -7.27 -5.73
N ILE A 176 7.56 -7.19 -6.75
CA ILE A 176 9.01 -7.18 -6.55
C ILE A 176 9.42 -5.90 -5.79
N PRO A 177 10.50 -5.94 -5.00
CA PRO A 177 10.93 -4.79 -4.18
C PRO A 177 11.05 -3.49 -4.98
N LYS A 178 11.63 -3.53 -6.17
CA LYS A 178 11.83 -2.36 -7.03
C LYS A 178 10.52 -1.64 -7.41
N ILE A 179 9.49 -2.41 -7.80
CA ILE A 179 8.18 -1.82 -8.13
C ILE A 179 7.49 -1.31 -6.85
N LEU A 180 7.65 -2.03 -5.75
CA LEU A 180 7.09 -1.64 -4.47
C LEU A 180 7.70 -0.31 -3.95
N ASP A 181 9.01 -0.12 -4.11
CA ASP A 181 9.69 1.14 -3.81
C ASP A 181 9.16 2.29 -4.67
N MET A 182 8.86 2.04 -5.96
CA MET A 182 8.23 3.04 -6.83
C MET A 182 6.82 3.43 -6.39
N VAL A 183 6.09 2.50 -5.77
CA VAL A 183 4.76 2.79 -5.17
C VAL A 183 4.92 3.65 -3.92
N ASP A 184 5.89 3.35 -3.08
CA ASP A 184 6.18 4.12 -1.86
C ASP A 184 6.68 5.54 -2.17
N ASP A 185 7.43 5.70 -3.27
CA ASP A 185 7.87 6.99 -3.81
C ASP A 185 6.73 7.78 -4.50
N GLY A 186 5.54 7.18 -4.66
CA GLY A 186 4.42 7.80 -5.38
C GLY A 186 4.56 7.85 -6.90
N LYS A 187 5.59 7.21 -7.48
CA LYS A 187 5.80 7.12 -8.94
C LYS A 187 4.74 6.25 -9.62
N ILE A 188 4.26 5.21 -8.92
CA ILE A 188 3.19 4.33 -9.38
C ILE A 188 2.01 4.46 -8.41
N ALA A 189 0.83 4.79 -8.94
CA ALA A 189 -0.38 4.91 -8.13
C ALA A 189 -0.80 3.54 -7.56
N PHE A 190 -1.35 3.53 -6.34
CA PHE A 190 -1.78 2.33 -5.63
C PHE A 190 -2.67 1.40 -6.46
N THR A 191 -3.64 1.95 -7.20
CA THR A 191 -4.55 1.16 -8.04
C THR A 191 -3.83 0.44 -9.17
N ILE A 192 -2.83 1.09 -9.79
CA ILE A 192 -1.99 0.51 -10.84
C ILE A 192 -1.14 -0.62 -10.24
N ALA A 193 -0.51 -0.39 -9.10
CA ALA A 193 0.30 -1.36 -8.39
C ALA A 193 -0.47 -2.65 -8.05
N VAL A 194 -1.73 -2.52 -7.64
CA VAL A 194 -2.62 -3.68 -7.40
C VAL A 194 -2.82 -4.50 -8.66
N GLU A 195 -3.01 -3.87 -9.84
CA GLU A 195 -3.16 -4.59 -11.11
C GLU A 195 -1.82 -5.25 -11.52
N LEU A 196 -0.70 -4.57 -11.36
CA LEU A 196 0.64 -5.12 -11.66
C LEU A 196 1.01 -6.30 -10.76
N SER A 197 0.49 -6.37 -9.54
CA SER A 197 0.73 -7.48 -8.63
C SER A 197 0.17 -8.84 -9.10
N TYR A 198 -0.61 -8.86 -10.17
CA TYR A 198 -1.12 -10.08 -10.81
C TYR A 198 -0.15 -10.67 -11.83
N LEU A 199 0.86 -9.92 -12.26
CA LEU A 199 1.95 -10.37 -13.09
C LEU A 199 2.84 -11.37 -12.34
N SER A 200 3.44 -12.31 -13.05
CA SER A 200 4.47 -13.17 -12.48
C SER A 200 5.72 -12.38 -12.09
N GLU A 201 6.57 -12.93 -11.25
CA GLU A 201 7.79 -12.25 -10.80
C GLU A 201 8.71 -11.89 -11.98
N ASN A 202 8.88 -12.78 -12.96
CA ASN A 202 9.67 -12.53 -14.14
C ASN A 202 9.10 -11.38 -14.99
N GLU A 203 7.78 -11.39 -15.26
CA GLU A 203 7.11 -10.32 -16.00
C GLU A 203 7.22 -8.97 -15.28
N GLN A 204 7.24 -8.95 -13.95
CA GLN A 204 7.46 -7.73 -13.18
C GLN A 204 8.89 -7.20 -13.33
N TYR A 205 9.91 -8.08 -13.39
CA TYR A 205 11.28 -7.67 -13.68
C TYR A 205 11.44 -7.13 -15.09
N GLU A 206 10.83 -7.76 -16.08
CA GLU A 206 10.79 -7.28 -17.45
C GLU A 206 10.11 -5.93 -17.57
N LEU A 207 8.95 -5.78 -16.95
CA LEU A 207 8.22 -4.51 -16.86
C LEU A 207 9.07 -3.42 -16.22
N HIS A 208 9.75 -3.71 -15.11
CA HIS A 208 10.63 -2.74 -14.47
C HIS A 208 11.77 -2.33 -15.37
N ALA A 209 12.38 -3.26 -16.10
CA ALA A 209 13.47 -2.97 -17.04
C ALA A 209 13.00 -2.04 -18.18
N VAL A 210 11.81 -2.28 -18.73
CA VAL A 210 11.24 -1.42 -19.79
C VAL A 210 10.85 -0.04 -19.23
N MET A 211 10.28 0.02 -18.01
CA MET A 211 9.98 1.31 -17.36
C MET A 211 11.23 2.15 -17.11
N ASP A 212 12.33 1.50 -16.73
CA ASP A 212 13.62 2.17 -16.49
C ASP A 212 14.25 2.66 -17.79
N LEU A 213 14.14 1.87 -18.87
CA LEU A 213 14.61 2.25 -20.20
C LEU A 213 13.84 3.44 -20.79
N GLU A 214 12.51 3.37 -20.75
CA GLU A 214 11.61 4.36 -21.34
C GLU A 214 11.30 5.54 -20.41
N GLN A 215 11.81 5.53 -19.18
CA GLN A 215 11.54 6.53 -18.15
C GLN A 215 10.03 6.83 -17.99
N CYS A 216 9.21 5.81 -18.13
CA CYS A 216 7.76 5.91 -18.07
C CYS A 216 7.15 4.91 -17.08
N THR A 217 5.95 5.21 -16.60
CA THR A 217 5.18 4.29 -15.73
C THR A 217 3.86 3.94 -16.42
N PRO A 218 3.33 2.71 -16.26
CA PRO A 218 2.10 2.32 -16.91
C PRO A 218 0.89 3.10 -16.40
N SER A 219 -0.08 3.36 -17.28
CA SER A 219 -1.41 3.80 -16.91
C SER A 219 -2.26 2.64 -16.39
N LEU A 220 -3.39 2.93 -15.74
CA LEU A 220 -4.30 1.89 -15.26
C LEU A 220 -4.83 0.99 -16.40
N SER A 221 -5.11 1.57 -17.58
CA SER A 221 -5.55 0.81 -18.76
C SER A 221 -4.47 -0.13 -19.28
N GLN A 222 -3.22 0.33 -19.34
CA GLN A 222 -2.07 -0.47 -19.72
C GLN A 222 -1.81 -1.61 -18.72
N ALA A 223 -1.85 -1.32 -17.41
CA ALA A 223 -1.70 -2.34 -16.37
C ALA A 223 -2.78 -3.43 -16.44
N ASN A 224 -4.05 -3.04 -16.64
CA ASN A 224 -5.15 -3.99 -16.84
C ASN A 224 -4.97 -4.85 -18.10
N ARG A 225 -4.45 -4.28 -19.18
CA ARG A 225 -4.16 -5.00 -20.41
C ARG A 225 -3.04 -6.00 -20.22
N MET A 226 -1.91 -5.58 -19.60
CA MET A 226 -0.80 -6.47 -19.24
C MET A 226 -1.28 -7.64 -18.39
N LYS A 227 -2.08 -7.39 -17.35
CA LYS A 227 -2.68 -8.43 -16.51
C LYS A 227 -3.47 -9.45 -17.32
N ARG A 228 -4.32 -9.01 -18.28
CA ARG A 228 -5.11 -9.93 -19.11
C ARG A 228 -4.22 -10.78 -20.02
N ILE A 229 -3.18 -10.20 -20.58
CA ILE A 229 -2.22 -10.90 -21.45
C ILE A 229 -1.39 -11.89 -20.61
N SER A 230 -0.93 -11.50 -19.43
CA SER A 230 -0.24 -12.37 -18.46
C SER A 230 -1.11 -13.58 -18.08
N GLN A 231 -2.40 -13.37 -17.79
CA GLN A 231 -3.33 -14.46 -17.48
C GLN A 231 -3.52 -15.46 -18.64
N SER A 232 -3.28 -15.02 -19.88
CA SER A 232 -3.28 -15.89 -21.06
C SER A 232 -1.90 -16.55 -21.33
N GLY A 233 -0.89 -16.24 -20.52
CA GLY A 233 0.48 -16.77 -20.66
C GLY A 233 1.23 -16.24 -21.88
N LYS A 234 0.86 -15.07 -22.39
CA LYS A 234 1.40 -14.47 -23.62
C LYS A 234 2.10 -13.12 -23.38
N LEU A 235 2.32 -12.73 -22.14
CA LEU A 235 3.01 -11.48 -21.83
C LEU A 235 4.52 -11.73 -21.92
N ASP A 236 5.15 -11.09 -22.87
CA ASP A 236 6.59 -11.05 -23.08
C ASP A 236 7.11 -9.61 -23.07
N MET A 237 8.40 -9.44 -23.12
CA MET A 237 9.06 -8.14 -23.08
C MET A 237 8.64 -7.24 -24.25
N ASP A 238 8.47 -7.81 -25.46
CA ASP A 238 8.06 -7.07 -26.66
C ASP A 238 6.62 -6.56 -26.52
N ALA A 239 5.73 -7.37 -25.96
CA ALA A 239 4.35 -6.95 -25.66
C ALA A 239 4.30 -5.85 -24.59
N ILE A 240 5.13 -5.95 -23.54
CA ILE A 240 5.25 -4.91 -22.50
C ILE A 240 5.72 -3.59 -23.12
N TYR A 241 6.78 -3.65 -23.95
CA TYR A 241 7.32 -2.49 -24.64
C TYR A 241 6.26 -1.82 -25.53
N SER A 242 5.61 -2.60 -26.39
CA SER A 242 4.54 -2.13 -27.29
C SER A 242 3.39 -1.46 -26.56
N ILE A 243 3.01 -2.01 -25.38
CA ILE A 243 1.93 -1.43 -24.54
C ILE A 243 2.38 -0.11 -23.91
N LEU A 244 3.64 0.00 -23.46
CA LEU A 244 4.14 1.21 -22.81
C LEU A 244 4.42 2.35 -23.80
N GLU A 245 4.80 2.02 -25.04
CA GLU A 245 5.05 2.98 -26.12
C GLU A 245 3.74 3.65 -26.60
N GLU A 246 2.57 3.01 -26.41
CA GLU A 246 1.28 3.61 -26.77
C GLU A 246 1.09 4.96 -26.05
N GLU A 247 0.74 6.01 -26.82
CA GLU A 247 0.40 7.32 -26.26
C GLU A 247 -0.69 7.22 -25.21
N LYS A 248 -0.41 7.70 -24.02
CA LYS A 248 -1.41 7.75 -22.95
C LYS A 248 -2.52 8.71 -23.32
N PRO A 249 -3.80 8.39 -23.07
CA PRO A 249 -4.92 9.28 -23.38
C PRO A 249 -4.78 10.69 -22.81
N ASN A 250 -4.05 10.85 -21.70
CA ASN A 250 -3.78 12.15 -21.07
C ASN A 250 -2.65 12.95 -21.73
N GLN A 251 -1.85 12.32 -22.60
CA GLN A 251 -0.75 12.97 -23.34
C GLN A 251 -1.20 13.45 -24.72
N ARG A 252 -2.36 13.01 -25.19
CA ARG A 252 -2.94 13.55 -26.41
C ARG A 252 -3.35 15.00 -26.17
N GLU A 253 -2.88 15.90 -27.02
CA GLU A 253 -3.38 17.27 -27.00
C GLU A 253 -4.90 17.26 -27.16
N GLN A 254 -5.59 17.71 -26.13
CA GLN A 254 -7.04 17.85 -26.14
C GLN A 254 -7.40 19.33 -26.12
N ILE A 255 -8.01 19.80 -27.16
CA ILE A 255 -8.63 21.13 -27.18
C ILE A 255 -10.02 20.98 -26.57
N LYS A 256 -10.19 21.43 -25.32
CA LYS A 256 -11.50 21.47 -24.65
C LYS A 256 -12.16 22.78 -24.94
N ILE A 257 -13.23 22.75 -25.77
CA ILE A 257 -14.08 23.89 -26.04
C ILE A 257 -15.34 23.74 -25.17
N CYS A 258 -15.63 24.74 -24.33
CA CYS A 258 -16.88 24.73 -23.56
C CYS A 258 -18.07 24.79 -24.52
N ALA A 259 -19.06 23.89 -24.34
CA ALA A 259 -20.25 23.86 -25.17
C ALA A 259 -20.97 25.21 -25.17
N SER A 260 -21.04 25.89 -24.02
CA SER A 260 -21.63 27.22 -23.87
C SER A 260 -21.01 28.31 -24.76
N THR A 261 -19.73 28.18 -25.12
CA THR A 261 -19.02 29.18 -25.96
C THR A 261 -19.45 29.09 -27.42
N LEU A 262 -19.94 27.92 -27.85
CA LEU A 262 -20.34 27.68 -29.23
C LEU A 262 -21.84 27.42 -29.38
N GLU A 263 -22.62 27.50 -28.30
CA GLU A 263 -24.04 27.15 -28.28
C GLU A 263 -24.86 28.04 -29.20
N GLU A 264 -24.52 29.33 -29.28
CA GLU A 264 -25.18 30.32 -30.15
C GLU A 264 -24.95 30.09 -31.67
N TYR A 265 -23.92 29.29 -32.00
CA TYR A 265 -23.53 29.05 -33.41
C TYR A 265 -24.02 27.68 -33.93
N PHE A 266 -24.64 26.86 -33.08
CA PHE A 266 -25.19 25.59 -33.50
C PHE A 266 -26.72 25.61 -33.55
N PRO A 267 -27.34 24.92 -34.51
CA PRO A 267 -28.79 24.68 -34.46
C PRO A 267 -29.21 23.91 -33.22
N ASP A 268 -30.38 24.23 -32.65
CA ASP A 268 -30.91 23.68 -31.41
C ASP A 268 -31.07 22.14 -31.42
N ASP A 269 -31.24 21.55 -32.58
CA ASP A 269 -31.47 20.13 -32.82
C ASP A 269 -30.20 19.31 -33.06
N PHE A 270 -29.00 19.96 -33.02
CA PHE A 270 -27.73 19.25 -33.23
C PHE A 270 -27.32 18.42 -32.04
N THR A 271 -27.10 17.12 -32.28
CA THR A 271 -26.50 16.21 -31.30
C THR A 271 -25.02 16.55 -31.08
N PRO A 272 -24.42 16.18 -29.90
CA PRO A 272 -23.02 16.42 -29.64
C PRO A 272 -22.06 15.86 -30.70
N LYS A 273 -22.40 14.73 -31.33
CA LYS A 273 -21.66 14.15 -32.47
C LYS A 273 -21.67 15.04 -33.69
N GLN A 274 -22.83 15.53 -34.07
CA GLN A 274 -22.99 16.43 -35.24
C GLN A 274 -22.24 17.75 -35.05
N LYS A 275 -22.20 18.27 -33.80
CA LYS A 275 -21.42 19.47 -33.47
C LYS A 275 -19.93 19.26 -33.71
N VAL A 276 -19.36 18.09 -33.28
CA VAL A 276 -17.96 17.75 -33.51
C VAL A 276 -17.66 17.56 -34.99
N GLU A 277 -18.49 16.83 -35.73
CA GLU A 277 -18.34 16.61 -37.18
C GLU A 277 -18.35 17.92 -37.98
N LEU A 278 -19.21 18.88 -37.59
CA LEU A 278 -19.25 20.20 -38.22
C LEU A 278 -17.95 20.99 -37.96
N ILE A 279 -17.44 20.97 -36.72
CA ILE A 279 -16.17 21.62 -36.37
C ILE A 279 -15.03 21.04 -37.20
N GLU A 280 -14.92 19.71 -37.25
CA GLU A 280 -13.85 19.03 -38.01
C GLU A 280 -13.92 19.40 -39.52
N ARG A 281 -15.10 19.45 -40.08
CA ARG A 281 -15.31 19.87 -41.48
C ARG A 281 -14.86 21.31 -41.72
N LEU A 282 -15.28 22.22 -40.85
CA LEU A 282 -14.93 23.65 -40.99
C LEU A 282 -13.44 23.90 -40.85
N VAL A 283 -12.75 23.18 -39.94
CA VAL A 283 -11.31 23.28 -39.78
C VAL A 283 -10.59 22.75 -41.01
N LYS A 284 -11.03 21.64 -41.63
CA LYS A 284 -10.49 21.10 -42.88
C LYS A 284 -10.66 22.09 -44.04
N GLU A 285 -11.86 22.63 -44.21
CA GLU A 285 -12.16 23.62 -45.25
C GLU A 285 -11.31 24.89 -45.09
N TRP A 286 -11.15 25.35 -43.85
CA TRP A 286 -10.28 26.49 -43.53
C TRP A 286 -8.82 26.21 -43.89
N HIS A 287 -8.30 25.04 -43.55
CA HIS A 287 -6.94 24.63 -43.88
C HIS A 287 -6.69 24.56 -45.38
N GLU A 288 -7.65 23.99 -46.14
CA GLU A 288 -7.56 23.93 -47.61
C GLU A 288 -7.57 25.33 -48.23
N LYS A 289 -8.34 26.27 -47.70
CA LYS A 289 -8.34 27.66 -48.14
C LYS A 289 -6.98 28.33 -47.90
N GLN A 290 -6.40 28.14 -46.71
CA GLN A 290 -5.10 28.68 -46.39
C GLN A 290 -4.00 28.18 -47.33
N ILE A 291 -4.00 26.89 -47.67
CA ILE A 291 -3.05 26.32 -48.63
C ILE A 291 -3.21 26.96 -50.04
N LYS A 292 -4.44 27.13 -50.49
CA LYS A 292 -4.74 27.74 -51.79
C LYS A 292 -4.31 29.23 -51.83
N ASP A 293 -4.53 29.98 -50.77
CA ASP A 293 -4.18 31.38 -50.66
C ASP A 293 -2.66 31.58 -50.57
N ASN A 294 -1.96 30.73 -49.80
CA ASN A 294 -0.50 30.74 -49.71
C ASN A 294 0.17 30.24 -51.01
N GLY A 295 -0.50 29.40 -51.83
CA GLY A 295 -0.01 28.95 -53.12
C GLY A 295 -0.20 29.98 -54.22
N ARG A 296 -1.07 30.99 -54.03
CA ARG A 296 -1.30 32.10 -54.98
C ARG A 296 -0.34 33.27 -54.78
N ASN A 297 0.31 33.35 -53.63
CA ASN A 297 1.28 34.40 -53.27
C ASN A 297 2.77 33.99 -53.49
N ARG A 298 3.00 32.93 -54.21
CA ARG A 298 4.29 32.55 -54.76
C ARG A 298 4.16 32.51 -56.29
#